data_32a7a0a1e781cecb07c02632f483cd2e
#
_entry.id   32a7a0a1e781cecb07c02632f483cd2e
#
_cell.length_a   1.000
_cell.length_b   1.000
_cell.length_c   1.000
_cell.angle_alpha   90.00
_cell.angle_beta   90.00
_cell.angle_gamma   90.00
#
_symmetry.space_group_name_H-M   'P 1'
#
loop_
_entity.id
_entity.type
_entity.pdbx_description
1 polymer ?
#
loop_
_entity_poly.entity_id
_entity_poly.type
_entity_poly.pdbx_seq_one_letter_code
_entity_poly.pdbx_strand_id
1 'polypeptide(L)'
;MLRGALIGLGNVALHGHLPGWRRRHDVEIVGGTDSRPEQRAVLMAHAPGARWYATAGELLTEASLDFVDICTPPASHAPLIRSVLERGLHVLCEKPLVGALDDLAPLARLAAKTGRVLYTVHNWHHAPIVRRTTELLREGRIGRVNHVVWHTLRTRPAAVGDQRGGNWRVDPAVAGGGVLTDHGWHVFYVLQRWIGEPPLSVSATLERRRHVSWSVEDTASVRVTFAEATAEILLTWASDVRRNWAEVSGTAGVLELQDDTLVLKGDGRGPDLSWPCPPAMSDGSHHPDWFDAVAGQFLAEATGAAPRGENLAEASLCVALEHGARQSSREGGREVTLAGVLT
;
A
#
# COMPACT_ATOMS: atom_id res chain seq x y z
N MET A 1 -22.47 -14.87 3.03
CA MET A 1 -22.21 -13.43 3.24
C MET A 1 -21.32 -13.32 4.47
N LEU A 2 -20.12 -12.74 4.31
CA LEU A 2 -19.16 -12.56 5.40
C LEU A 2 -19.49 -11.31 6.20
N ARG A 3 -19.27 -11.37 7.52
CA ARG A 3 -19.53 -10.26 8.44
C ARG A 3 -18.23 -9.57 8.81
N GLY A 4 -18.12 -8.31 8.44
CA GLY A 4 -16.94 -7.49 8.69
C GLY A 4 -17.18 -6.34 9.65
N ALA A 5 -16.08 -5.82 10.23
CA ALA A 5 -16.10 -4.59 10.99
C ALA A 5 -14.90 -3.72 10.65
N LEU A 6 -15.02 -2.40 10.85
CA LEU A 6 -13.92 -1.46 10.65
C LEU A 6 -13.35 -0.97 11.98
N ILE A 7 -12.01 -0.91 12.05
CA ILE A 7 -11.28 -0.21 13.12
C ILE A 7 -10.53 0.97 12.48
N GLY A 8 -10.92 2.19 12.88
CA GLY A 8 -10.48 3.43 12.24
C GLY A 8 -11.43 3.89 11.14
N LEU A 9 -12.02 5.07 11.34
CA LEU A 9 -13.01 5.65 10.43
C LEU A 9 -12.54 7.03 9.93
N GLY A 10 -11.23 7.09 9.58
CA GLY A 10 -10.60 8.26 8.98
C GLY A 10 -10.90 8.40 7.48
N ASN A 11 -10.14 9.29 6.81
CA ASN A 11 -10.37 9.62 5.39
C ASN A 11 -10.32 8.40 4.47
N VAL A 12 -9.40 7.45 4.71
CA VAL A 12 -9.29 6.24 3.86
C VAL A 12 -10.52 5.35 4.01
N ALA A 13 -11.01 5.17 5.24
CA ALA A 13 -12.24 4.43 5.49
C ALA A 13 -13.45 5.12 4.85
N LEU A 14 -13.59 6.45 5.06
CA LEU A 14 -14.72 7.23 4.56
C LEU A 14 -14.79 7.29 3.03
N HIS A 15 -13.66 7.52 2.36
CA HIS A 15 -13.63 7.80 0.92
C HIS A 15 -13.20 6.60 0.07
N GLY A 16 -12.61 5.58 0.67
CA GLY A 16 -12.11 4.38 0.00
C GLY A 16 -12.87 3.12 0.41
N HIS A 17 -12.69 2.67 1.66
CA HIS A 17 -13.14 1.34 2.09
C HIS A 17 -14.65 1.22 2.23
N LEU A 18 -15.30 2.10 2.99
CA LEU A 18 -16.77 2.04 3.19
C LEU A 18 -17.54 2.13 1.87
N PRO A 19 -17.20 3.05 0.92
CA PRO A 19 -17.84 3.04 -0.40
C PRO A 19 -17.58 1.76 -1.20
N GLY A 20 -16.38 1.15 -1.08
CA GLY A 20 -16.06 -0.12 -1.72
C GLY A 20 -16.84 -1.28 -1.11
N TRP A 21 -16.86 -1.43 0.21
CA TRP A 21 -17.65 -2.46 0.91
C TRP A 21 -19.15 -2.36 0.56
N ARG A 22 -19.67 -1.16 0.45
CA ARG A 22 -21.07 -0.91 0.13
C ARG A 22 -21.52 -1.41 -1.25
N ARG A 23 -20.59 -1.58 -2.20
CA ARG A 23 -20.87 -2.14 -3.54
C ARG A 23 -20.97 -3.66 -3.54
N ARG A 24 -20.55 -4.31 -2.46
CA ARG A 24 -20.48 -5.77 -2.38
C ARG A 24 -21.75 -6.36 -1.79
N HIS A 25 -22.20 -7.45 -2.37
CA HIS A 25 -23.36 -8.22 -1.93
C HIS A 25 -22.99 -9.46 -1.12
N ASP A 26 -21.69 -9.80 -1.08
CA ASP A 26 -21.13 -10.95 -0.37
C ASP A 26 -20.59 -10.61 1.03
N VAL A 27 -20.65 -9.34 1.42
CA VAL A 27 -20.20 -8.80 2.70
C VAL A 27 -21.27 -7.94 3.37
N GLU A 28 -21.36 -8.02 4.69
CA GLU A 28 -22.10 -7.11 5.55
C GLU A 28 -21.14 -6.45 6.56
N ILE A 29 -21.09 -5.12 6.59
CA ILE A 29 -20.39 -4.38 7.65
C ILE A 29 -21.34 -4.22 8.83
N VAL A 30 -21.06 -4.98 9.89
CA VAL A 30 -21.93 -5.10 11.08
C VAL A 30 -21.48 -4.24 12.26
N GLY A 31 -20.29 -3.64 12.21
CA GLY A 31 -19.78 -2.83 13.29
C GLY A 31 -18.59 -1.98 12.93
N GLY A 32 -18.27 -1.04 13.81
CA GLY A 32 -17.07 -0.24 13.68
C GLY A 32 -16.73 0.56 14.94
N THR A 33 -15.48 1.01 15.01
CA THR A 33 -14.94 1.83 16.10
C THR A 33 -13.88 2.81 15.60
N ASP A 34 -13.76 3.93 16.27
CA ASP A 34 -12.68 4.93 16.11
C ASP A 34 -12.37 5.53 17.48
N SER A 35 -11.15 6.01 17.67
CA SER A 35 -10.78 6.74 18.90
C SER A 35 -11.54 8.08 19.06
N ARG A 36 -12.13 8.58 17.99
CA ARG A 36 -12.92 9.80 17.92
C ARG A 36 -14.42 9.46 17.85
N PRO A 37 -15.20 9.67 18.93
CA PRO A 37 -16.61 9.28 18.99
C PRO A 37 -17.50 9.92 17.91
N GLU A 38 -17.11 11.09 17.40
CA GLU A 38 -17.81 11.78 16.30
C GLU A 38 -17.82 10.98 14.99
N GLN A 39 -16.87 10.06 14.80
CA GLN A 39 -16.83 9.17 13.64
C GLN A 39 -17.96 8.14 13.61
N ARG A 40 -18.72 8.01 14.71
CA ARG A 40 -19.96 7.24 14.70
C ARG A 40 -20.92 7.68 13.58
N ALA A 41 -21.01 8.99 13.34
CA ALA A 41 -21.86 9.52 12.27
C ALA A 41 -21.43 9.03 10.88
N VAL A 42 -20.10 8.90 10.65
CA VAL A 42 -19.54 8.36 9.41
C VAL A 42 -19.96 6.91 9.21
N LEU A 43 -19.81 6.07 10.25
CA LEU A 43 -20.23 4.67 10.19
C LEU A 43 -21.72 4.55 9.85
N MET A 44 -22.59 5.29 10.57
CA MET A 44 -24.04 5.25 10.36
C MET A 44 -24.47 5.71 8.98
N ALA A 45 -23.76 6.67 8.38
CA ALA A 45 -24.06 7.16 7.04
C ALA A 45 -23.75 6.13 5.94
N HIS A 46 -22.71 5.31 6.14
CA HIS A 46 -22.25 4.34 5.13
C HIS A 46 -22.73 2.91 5.39
N ALA A 47 -22.98 2.54 6.65
CA ALA A 47 -23.47 1.23 7.08
C ALA A 47 -24.55 1.42 8.17
N PRO A 48 -25.80 1.78 7.80
CA PRO A 48 -26.83 2.14 8.76
C PRO A 48 -27.22 1.02 9.73
N GLY A 49 -27.00 -0.24 9.36
CA GLY A 49 -27.23 -1.43 10.21
C GLY A 49 -26.07 -1.77 11.14
N ALA A 50 -24.89 -1.11 10.99
CA ALA A 50 -23.73 -1.42 11.79
C ALA A 50 -23.85 -0.85 13.21
N ARG A 51 -23.34 -1.62 14.19
CA ARG A 51 -23.25 -1.16 15.58
C ARG A 51 -21.95 -0.40 15.81
N TRP A 52 -22.05 0.73 16.51
CA TRP A 52 -20.89 1.45 17.04
C TRP A 52 -20.41 0.82 18.33
N TYR A 53 -19.09 0.65 18.47
CA TYR A 53 -18.40 0.21 19.68
C TYR A 53 -17.46 1.30 20.17
N ALA A 54 -17.35 1.49 21.49
CA ALA A 54 -16.47 2.52 22.04
C ALA A 54 -14.99 2.18 21.89
N THR A 55 -14.66 0.89 21.85
CA THR A 55 -13.28 0.40 21.72
C THR A 55 -13.16 -0.80 20.77
N ALA A 56 -11.98 -1.02 20.22
CA ALA A 56 -11.68 -2.23 19.46
C ALA A 56 -11.85 -3.51 20.31
N GLY A 57 -11.54 -3.46 21.62
CA GLY A 57 -11.73 -4.57 22.52
C GLY A 57 -13.19 -4.98 22.68
N GLU A 58 -14.11 -4.02 22.84
CA GLU A 58 -15.56 -4.27 22.86
C GLU A 58 -16.05 -4.85 21.53
N LEU A 59 -15.65 -4.24 20.40
CA LEU A 59 -15.99 -4.72 19.06
C LEU A 59 -15.58 -6.19 18.88
N LEU A 60 -14.35 -6.54 19.18
CA LEU A 60 -13.81 -7.89 19.04
C LEU A 60 -14.42 -8.90 20.03
N THR A 61 -15.04 -8.47 21.12
CA THR A 61 -15.63 -9.33 22.13
C THR A 61 -17.13 -9.56 21.88
N GLU A 62 -17.85 -8.53 21.47
CA GLU A 62 -19.31 -8.54 21.39
C GLU A 62 -19.86 -8.82 19.97
N ALA A 63 -19.07 -8.51 18.92
CA ALA A 63 -19.51 -8.70 17.56
C ALA A 63 -19.21 -10.13 17.06
N SER A 64 -20.17 -10.71 16.32
CA SER A 64 -19.94 -11.94 15.56
C SER A 64 -19.36 -11.56 14.19
N LEU A 65 -18.07 -11.84 13.97
CA LEU A 65 -17.30 -11.39 12.81
C LEU A 65 -16.59 -12.56 12.12
N ASP A 66 -16.37 -12.40 10.82
CA ASP A 66 -15.47 -13.24 10.02
C ASP A 66 -14.14 -12.52 9.77
N PHE A 67 -14.16 -11.18 9.65
CA PHE A 67 -12.97 -10.37 9.42
C PHE A 67 -13.05 -8.96 10.02
N VAL A 68 -11.88 -8.34 10.12
CA VAL A 68 -11.75 -6.92 10.50
C VAL A 68 -10.92 -6.20 9.44
N ASP A 69 -11.38 -5.00 9.06
CA ASP A 69 -10.71 -4.04 8.20
C ASP A 69 -10.09 -2.92 9.05
N ILE A 70 -8.75 -2.87 9.10
CA ILE A 70 -7.98 -1.93 9.92
C ILE A 70 -7.56 -0.74 9.07
N CYS A 71 -8.16 0.42 9.34
CA CYS A 71 -7.94 1.68 8.63
C CYS A 71 -7.30 2.77 9.50
N THR A 72 -6.58 2.37 10.53
CA THR A 72 -5.93 3.26 11.49
C THR A 72 -4.56 3.77 10.98
N PRO A 73 -3.91 4.71 11.66
CA PRO A 73 -2.50 5.02 11.39
C PRO A 73 -1.56 3.85 11.72
N PRO A 74 -0.39 3.76 11.04
CA PRO A 74 0.52 2.61 11.08
C PRO A 74 0.96 2.14 12.47
N ALA A 75 1.19 3.06 13.42
CA ALA A 75 1.64 2.70 14.77
C ALA A 75 0.70 1.74 15.51
N SER A 76 -0.58 1.70 15.14
CA SER A 76 -1.57 0.83 15.77
C SER A 76 -1.80 -0.49 15.01
N HIS A 77 -1.21 -0.70 13.82
CA HIS A 77 -1.48 -1.87 13.00
C HIS A 77 -1.06 -3.17 13.71
N ALA A 78 0.20 -3.30 14.12
CA ALA A 78 0.71 -4.54 14.70
C ALA A 78 -0.08 -5.03 15.92
N PRO A 79 -0.37 -4.21 16.95
CA PRO A 79 -1.18 -4.65 18.10
C PRO A 79 -2.62 -5.00 17.71
N LEU A 80 -3.24 -4.25 16.77
CA LEU A 80 -4.60 -4.55 16.31
C LEU A 80 -4.64 -5.85 15.51
N ILE A 81 -3.72 -6.05 14.55
CA ILE A 81 -3.60 -7.28 13.77
C ILE A 81 -3.47 -8.48 14.70
N ARG A 82 -2.59 -8.40 15.71
CA ARG A 82 -2.43 -9.46 16.72
C ARG A 82 -3.74 -9.77 17.41
N SER A 83 -4.42 -8.76 17.94
CA SER A 83 -5.69 -8.93 18.67
C SER A 83 -6.78 -9.55 17.80
N VAL A 84 -6.85 -9.21 16.52
CA VAL A 84 -7.83 -9.77 15.56
C VAL A 84 -7.51 -11.23 15.23
N LEU A 85 -6.23 -11.55 14.93
CA LEU A 85 -5.78 -12.91 14.63
C LEU A 85 -5.95 -13.85 15.83
N GLU A 86 -5.68 -13.40 17.05
CA GLU A 86 -5.88 -14.17 18.29
C GLU A 86 -7.35 -14.53 18.55
N ARG A 87 -8.29 -13.74 18.00
CA ARG A 87 -9.73 -14.04 18.00
C ARG A 87 -10.15 -14.96 16.88
N GLY A 88 -9.21 -15.42 16.04
CA GLY A 88 -9.51 -16.31 14.91
C GLY A 88 -10.27 -15.61 13.78
N LEU A 89 -10.04 -14.31 13.57
CA LEU A 89 -10.66 -13.51 12.50
C LEU A 89 -9.64 -13.23 11.39
N HIS A 90 -10.11 -13.08 10.15
CA HIS A 90 -9.29 -12.62 9.04
C HIS A 90 -9.01 -11.12 9.18
N VAL A 91 -7.87 -10.66 8.68
CA VAL A 91 -7.42 -9.27 8.73
C VAL A 91 -7.21 -8.72 7.33
N LEU A 92 -7.90 -7.64 7.02
CA LEU A 92 -7.52 -6.69 5.98
C LEU A 92 -6.93 -5.45 6.68
N CYS A 93 -5.74 -5.01 6.31
CA CYS A 93 -5.09 -3.88 6.98
C CYS A 93 -4.56 -2.88 5.96
N GLU A 94 -4.72 -1.59 6.24
CA GLU A 94 -4.08 -0.53 5.46
C GLU A 94 -2.55 -0.67 5.47
N LYS A 95 -1.95 -0.07 4.46
CA LYS A 95 -0.48 0.00 4.33
C LYS A 95 0.09 1.17 5.17
N PRO A 96 1.35 1.07 5.59
CA PRO A 96 2.19 -0.12 5.63
C PRO A 96 1.63 -1.16 6.60
N LEU A 97 1.81 -2.46 6.29
CA LEU A 97 1.26 -3.53 7.12
C LEU A 97 1.76 -3.45 8.57
N VAL A 98 3.04 -3.19 8.74
CA VAL A 98 3.69 -2.94 10.04
C VAL A 98 4.72 -1.81 9.90
N GLY A 99 4.96 -1.10 11.00
CA GLY A 99 5.98 -0.04 11.07
C GLY A 99 7.38 -0.54 11.45
N ALA A 100 7.47 -1.71 12.08
CA ALA A 100 8.73 -2.32 12.49
C ALA A 100 8.90 -3.71 11.85
N LEU A 101 10.11 -4.00 11.38
CA LEU A 101 10.43 -5.29 10.77
C LEU A 101 10.18 -6.46 11.74
N ASP A 102 10.53 -6.28 13.02
CA ASP A 102 10.41 -7.30 14.07
C ASP A 102 8.95 -7.72 14.35
N ASP A 103 7.96 -6.91 13.98
CA ASP A 103 6.54 -7.24 14.12
C ASP A 103 6.07 -8.23 13.05
N LEU A 104 6.71 -8.26 11.89
CA LEU A 104 6.23 -8.98 10.72
C LEU A 104 6.19 -10.51 10.94
N ALA A 105 7.33 -11.11 11.29
CA ALA A 105 7.45 -12.56 11.42
C ALA A 105 6.55 -13.14 12.54
N PRO A 106 6.41 -12.51 13.73
CA PRO A 106 5.42 -12.96 14.72
C PRO A 106 3.99 -12.93 14.22
N LEU A 107 3.57 -11.89 13.47
CA LEU A 107 2.22 -11.77 12.95
C LEU A 107 1.95 -12.77 11.81
N ALA A 108 2.92 -12.98 10.91
CA ALA A 108 2.83 -13.99 9.86
C ALA A 108 2.69 -15.41 10.45
N ARG A 109 3.49 -15.75 11.48
CA ARG A 109 3.36 -17.02 12.21
C ARG A 109 2.00 -17.16 12.91
N LEU A 110 1.49 -16.08 13.50
CA LEU A 110 0.18 -16.09 14.14
C LEU A 110 -0.95 -16.32 13.12
N ALA A 111 -0.90 -15.66 11.98
CA ALA A 111 -1.85 -15.86 10.87
C ALA A 111 -1.85 -17.32 10.40
N ALA A 112 -0.65 -17.89 10.18
CA ALA A 112 -0.49 -19.31 9.83
C ALA A 112 -1.04 -20.25 10.91
N LYS A 113 -0.71 -20.00 12.20
CA LYS A 113 -1.16 -20.80 13.35
C LYS A 113 -2.69 -20.79 13.50
N THR A 114 -3.33 -19.65 13.28
CA THR A 114 -4.78 -19.51 13.39
C THR A 114 -5.52 -19.93 12.12
N GLY A 115 -4.79 -20.17 11.03
CA GLY A 115 -5.38 -20.47 9.71
C GLY A 115 -6.15 -19.30 9.13
N ARG A 116 -5.78 -18.06 9.50
CA ARG A 116 -6.44 -16.84 9.06
C ARG A 116 -5.60 -16.08 8.04
N VAL A 117 -6.28 -15.33 7.19
CA VAL A 117 -5.64 -14.46 6.20
C VAL A 117 -5.23 -13.17 6.90
N LEU A 118 -3.97 -12.78 6.70
CA LEU A 118 -3.45 -11.45 6.96
C LEU A 118 -3.15 -10.82 5.60
N TYR A 119 -3.90 -9.78 5.24
CA TYR A 119 -3.88 -9.15 3.94
C TYR A 119 -3.69 -7.63 4.07
N THR A 120 -2.87 -7.03 3.23
CA THR A 120 -2.68 -5.57 3.22
C THR A 120 -3.17 -4.93 1.93
N VAL A 121 -3.53 -3.65 2.01
CA VAL A 121 -4.12 -2.91 0.88
C VAL A 121 -3.05 -2.52 -0.13
N HIS A 122 -2.99 -3.25 -1.25
CA HIS A 122 -2.13 -2.97 -2.40
C HIS A 122 -2.95 -2.39 -3.57
N ASN A 123 -3.60 -1.26 -3.33
CA ASN A 123 -4.59 -0.69 -4.25
C ASN A 123 -4.01 -0.19 -5.58
N TRP A 124 -2.70 0.22 -5.66
CA TRP A 124 -2.12 0.67 -6.92
C TRP A 124 -2.01 -0.44 -7.98
N HIS A 125 -2.02 -1.71 -7.59
CA HIS A 125 -2.16 -2.81 -8.56
C HIS A 125 -3.42 -2.67 -9.43
N HIS A 126 -4.44 -1.99 -8.93
CA HIS A 126 -5.73 -1.82 -9.59
C HIS A 126 -5.90 -0.47 -10.27
N ALA A 127 -4.91 0.43 -10.19
CA ALA A 127 -4.88 1.64 -10.99
C ALA A 127 -4.90 1.29 -12.48
N PRO A 128 -5.74 1.94 -13.32
CA PRO A 128 -5.90 1.57 -14.74
C PRO A 128 -4.57 1.51 -15.50
N ILE A 129 -3.68 2.49 -15.28
CA ILE A 129 -2.38 2.53 -15.95
C ILE A 129 -1.45 1.40 -15.48
N VAL A 130 -1.46 1.04 -14.17
CA VAL A 130 -0.66 -0.06 -13.63
C VAL A 130 -1.17 -1.41 -14.14
N ARG A 131 -2.50 -1.59 -14.20
CA ARG A 131 -3.11 -2.77 -14.78
C ARG A 131 -2.71 -2.94 -16.24
N ARG A 132 -2.87 -1.87 -17.05
CA ARG A 132 -2.54 -1.92 -18.47
C ARG A 132 -1.06 -2.19 -18.70
N THR A 133 -0.18 -1.57 -17.92
CA THR A 133 1.26 -1.86 -17.92
C THR A 133 1.51 -3.34 -17.63
N THR A 134 0.91 -3.87 -16.58
CA THR A 134 1.07 -5.29 -16.19
C THR A 134 0.59 -6.25 -17.29
N GLU A 135 -0.50 -5.92 -17.98
CA GLU A 135 -0.99 -6.69 -19.13
C GLU A 135 0.04 -6.71 -20.28
N LEU A 136 0.56 -5.55 -20.66
CA LEU A 136 1.55 -5.44 -21.74
C LEU A 136 2.88 -6.17 -21.40
N LEU A 137 3.30 -6.13 -20.12
CA LEU A 137 4.45 -6.89 -19.66
C LEU A 137 4.21 -8.40 -19.76
N ARG A 138 3.03 -8.89 -19.37
CA ARG A 138 2.64 -10.31 -19.50
C ARG A 138 2.51 -10.74 -20.95
N GLU A 139 2.10 -9.84 -21.84
CA GLU A 139 2.09 -10.07 -23.30
C GLU A 139 3.50 -10.10 -23.92
N GLY A 140 4.55 -9.79 -23.13
CA GLY A 140 5.93 -9.73 -23.59
C GLY A 140 6.25 -8.56 -24.52
N ARG A 141 5.45 -7.47 -24.47
CA ARG A 141 5.53 -6.34 -25.43
C ARG A 141 6.86 -5.59 -25.41
N ILE A 142 7.57 -5.62 -24.29
CA ILE A 142 8.92 -5.03 -24.15
C ILE A 142 10.01 -6.08 -23.84
N GLY A 143 9.68 -7.37 -23.91
CA GLY A 143 10.57 -8.43 -23.47
C GLY A 143 10.74 -8.46 -21.96
N ARG A 144 11.90 -8.92 -21.47
CA ARG A 144 12.21 -8.95 -20.03
C ARG A 144 12.54 -7.54 -19.54
N VAL A 145 11.93 -7.15 -18.43
CA VAL A 145 12.23 -5.86 -17.76
C VAL A 145 13.64 -5.90 -17.21
N ASN A 146 14.44 -4.86 -17.47
CA ASN A 146 15.80 -4.72 -16.98
C ASN A 146 16.06 -3.41 -16.23
N HIS A 147 15.22 -2.38 -16.44
CA HIS A 147 15.34 -1.13 -15.70
C HIS A 147 13.99 -0.47 -15.50
N VAL A 148 13.77 0.13 -14.31
CA VAL A 148 12.60 0.94 -14.03
C VAL A 148 13.03 2.25 -13.40
N VAL A 149 12.53 3.36 -13.92
CA VAL A 149 12.59 4.66 -13.26
C VAL A 149 11.18 5.02 -12.79
N TRP A 150 11.03 5.43 -11.54
CA TRP A 150 9.73 5.80 -10.97
C TRP A 150 9.80 7.12 -10.21
N HIS A 151 8.89 8.04 -10.51
CA HIS A 151 8.75 9.31 -9.79
C HIS A 151 7.35 9.44 -9.22
N THR A 152 7.24 9.69 -7.91
CA THR A 152 6.01 10.13 -7.24
C THR A 152 6.21 11.54 -6.70
N LEU A 153 5.63 12.50 -7.39
CA LEU A 153 5.76 13.92 -7.09
C LEU A 153 4.49 14.41 -6.40
N ARG A 154 4.63 14.99 -5.23
CA ARG A 154 3.55 15.58 -4.42
C ARG A 154 3.98 16.93 -3.89
N THR A 155 3.03 17.84 -3.71
CA THR A 155 3.29 19.18 -3.17
C THR A 155 3.27 19.18 -1.63
N ARG A 156 2.70 18.15 -1.02
CA ARG A 156 2.56 17.93 0.43
C ARG A 156 2.02 16.53 0.71
N PRO A 157 2.11 16.04 1.97
CA PRO A 157 1.39 14.83 2.40
C PRO A 157 -0.13 15.02 2.23
N ALA A 158 -0.86 13.91 2.07
CA ALA A 158 -2.32 13.94 2.01
C ALA A 158 -2.88 14.58 3.30
N ALA A 159 -3.95 15.39 3.14
CA ALA A 159 -4.60 16.02 4.27
C ALA A 159 -5.27 14.98 5.18
N VAL A 160 -5.33 15.29 6.48
CA VAL A 160 -6.14 14.55 7.45
C VAL A 160 -7.45 15.30 7.70
N GLY A 161 -8.52 14.57 8.04
CA GLY A 161 -9.85 15.15 8.20
C GLY A 161 -9.95 16.15 9.36
N ASP A 162 -9.25 15.89 10.47
CA ASP A 162 -9.15 16.84 11.61
C ASP A 162 -7.70 17.34 11.71
N GLN A 163 -7.51 18.62 11.48
CA GLN A 163 -6.19 19.26 11.53
C GLN A 163 -5.83 19.80 12.92
N ARG A 164 -6.71 19.67 13.94
CA ARG A 164 -6.45 20.19 15.30
C ARG A 164 -5.23 19.55 15.94
N GLY A 165 -4.92 18.29 15.61
CA GLY A 165 -3.75 17.54 16.06
C GLY A 165 -2.55 17.59 15.10
N GLY A 166 -2.62 18.34 13.99
CA GLY A 166 -1.63 18.30 12.93
C GLY A 166 -1.81 17.11 11.97
N ASN A 167 -0.91 16.99 11.01
CA ASN A 167 -0.91 15.86 10.08
C ASN A 167 -0.07 14.72 10.65
N TRP A 168 -0.68 13.64 11.09
CA TRP A 168 -0.01 12.46 11.65
C TRP A 168 1.05 11.85 10.72
N ARG A 169 0.97 12.10 9.41
CA ARG A 169 1.96 11.59 8.43
C ARG A 169 3.34 12.21 8.59
N VAL A 170 3.46 13.35 9.30
CA VAL A 170 4.74 13.99 9.62
C VAL A 170 5.18 13.74 11.06
N ASP A 171 4.44 12.93 11.81
CA ASP A 171 4.81 12.45 13.14
C ASP A 171 5.42 11.04 13.02
N PRO A 172 6.74 10.87 13.22
CA PRO A 172 7.40 9.57 13.09
C PRO A 172 6.90 8.52 14.09
N ALA A 173 6.38 8.94 15.25
CA ALA A 173 5.84 7.99 16.24
C ALA A 173 4.50 7.38 15.79
N VAL A 174 3.78 8.05 14.90
CA VAL A 174 2.47 7.62 14.39
C VAL A 174 2.58 7.01 13.00
N ALA A 175 3.32 7.66 12.10
CA ALA A 175 3.47 7.24 10.70
C ALA A 175 4.58 6.21 10.47
N GLY A 176 5.60 6.15 11.35
CA GLY A 176 6.80 5.35 11.16
C GLY A 176 7.85 6.01 10.24
N GLY A 177 7.48 7.03 9.46
CA GLY A 177 8.36 7.76 8.55
C GLY A 177 7.61 8.79 7.72
N GLY A 178 8.29 9.34 6.72
CA GLY A 178 7.75 10.36 5.82
C GLY A 178 7.32 9.81 4.46
N VAL A 179 7.79 10.44 3.39
CA VAL A 179 7.38 10.11 2.02
C VAL A 179 7.73 8.68 1.60
N LEU A 180 8.82 8.10 2.13
CA LEU A 180 9.19 6.73 1.87
C LEU A 180 8.12 5.75 2.39
N THR A 181 7.69 5.91 3.64
CA THR A 181 6.63 5.09 4.25
C THR A 181 5.29 5.27 3.53
N ASP A 182 4.94 6.52 3.16
CA ASP A 182 3.63 6.79 2.54
C ASP A 182 3.55 6.32 1.09
N HIS A 183 4.57 6.58 0.26
CA HIS A 183 4.53 6.27 -1.18
C HIS A 183 5.47 5.15 -1.61
N GLY A 184 6.58 4.90 -0.91
CA GLY A 184 7.53 3.84 -1.25
C GLY A 184 6.88 2.47 -1.22
N TRP A 185 6.03 2.20 -0.24
CA TRP A 185 5.27 0.96 -0.15
C TRP A 185 4.54 0.61 -1.45
N HIS A 186 3.83 1.59 -2.04
CA HIS A 186 3.10 1.38 -3.29
C HIS A 186 4.03 1.05 -4.46
N VAL A 187 5.14 1.76 -4.57
CA VAL A 187 6.12 1.52 -5.65
C VAL A 187 6.76 0.16 -5.49
N PHE A 188 7.12 -0.24 -4.27
CA PHE A 188 7.79 -1.51 -4.01
C PHE A 188 6.98 -2.72 -4.47
N TYR A 189 5.70 -2.83 -4.12
CA TYR A 189 4.92 -3.97 -4.56
C TYR A 189 4.60 -3.93 -6.08
N VAL A 190 4.48 -2.75 -6.68
CA VAL A 190 4.32 -2.63 -8.14
C VAL A 190 5.57 -3.14 -8.86
N LEU A 191 6.77 -2.72 -8.42
CA LEU A 191 8.04 -3.17 -8.98
C LEU A 191 8.23 -4.67 -8.88
N GLN A 192 7.91 -5.28 -7.73
CA GLN A 192 7.99 -6.73 -7.55
C GLN A 192 7.16 -7.46 -8.61
N ARG A 193 5.94 -6.99 -8.87
CA ARG A 193 5.05 -7.58 -9.88
C ARG A 193 5.55 -7.38 -11.32
N TRP A 194 6.17 -6.25 -11.63
CA TRP A 194 6.63 -5.95 -12.97
C TRP A 194 7.95 -6.62 -13.32
N ILE A 195 8.85 -6.73 -12.36
CA ILE A 195 10.17 -7.34 -12.55
C ILE A 195 10.07 -8.87 -12.40
N GLY A 196 9.22 -9.37 -11.49
CA GLY A 196 8.99 -10.80 -11.30
C GLY A 196 10.10 -11.53 -10.58
N GLU A 197 11.06 -10.80 -9.99
CA GLU A 197 12.19 -11.34 -9.23
C GLU A 197 12.22 -10.74 -7.82
N PRO A 198 12.72 -11.46 -6.81
CA PRO A 198 12.90 -10.87 -5.49
C PRO A 198 14.05 -9.83 -5.52
N PRO A 199 13.90 -8.71 -4.79
CA PRO A 199 14.96 -7.72 -4.66
C PRO A 199 16.14 -8.31 -3.85
N LEU A 200 17.37 -8.03 -4.29
CA LEU A 200 18.60 -8.49 -3.65
C LEU A 200 19.16 -7.47 -2.65
N SER A 201 19.13 -6.20 -3.03
CA SER A 201 19.67 -5.11 -2.21
C SER A 201 18.96 -3.80 -2.48
N VAL A 202 19.16 -2.85 -1.57
CA VAL A 202 18.62 -1.50 -1.64
C VAL A 202 19.65 -0.48 -1.17
N SER A 203 19.73 0.66 -1.84
CA SER A 203 20.41 1.86 -1.35
C SER A 203 19.47 3.06 -1.40
N ALA A 204 19.63 4.00 -0.46
CA ALA A 204 18.74 5.14 -0.38
C ALA A 204 19.40 6.37 0.26
N THR A 205 18.88 7.54 -0.12
CA THR A 205 19.12 8.82 0.55
C THR A 205 17.77 9.42 0.92
N LEU A 206 17.57 9.70 2.20
CA LEU A 206 16.37 10.30 2.76
C LEU A 206 16.68 11.72 3.23
N GLU A 207 15.93 12.70 2.73
CA GLU A 207 16.23 14.11 2.91
C GLU A 207 15.01 14.92 3.35
N ARG A 208 15.26 16.06 3.94
CA ARG A 208 14.27 17.14 4.19
C ARG A 208 14.68 18.33 3.35
N ARG A 209 14.17 18.39 2.12
CA ARG A 209 14.56 19.42 1.14
C ARG A 209 13.80 20.72 1.30
N ARG A 210 12.48 20.64 1.46
CA ARG A 210 11.58 21.81 1.62
C ARG A 210 11.15 21.96 3.06
N HIS A 211 10.81 20.89 3.72
CA HIS A 211 10.22 20.90 5.06
C HIS A 211 11.27 20.54 6.12
N VAL A 212 12.32 21.36 6.21
CA VAL A 212 13.50 21.12 7.07
C VAL A 212 13.18 21.00 8.56
N SER A 213 12.05 21.56 9.00
CA SER A 213 11.56 21.49 10.38
C SER A 213 10.83 20.20 10.74
N TRP A 214 10.48 19.37 9.76
CA TRP A 214 9.80 18.11 10.04
C TRP A 214 10.75 17.07 10.62
N SER A 215 10.20 16.14 11.41
CA SER A 215 10.97 15.02 11.96
C SER A 215 11.10 13.85 11.00
N VAL A 216 10.42 13.89 9.85
CA VAL A 216 10.42 12.87 8.80
C VAL A 216 10.98 13.42 7.49
N GLU A 217 11.40 12.54 6.61
CA GLU A 217 11.86 12.89 5.25
C GLU A 217 10.70 13.36 4.37
N ASP A 218 10.91 14.40 3.59
CA ASP A 218 10.01 14.85 2.52
C ASP A 218 10.45 14.39 1.13
N THR A 219 11.67 13.87 1.02
CA THR A 219 12.25 13.37 -0.23
C THR A 219 13.02 12.08 0.03
N ALA A 220 12.80 11.07 -0.81
CA ALA A 220 13.51 9.81 -0.81
C ALA A 220 13.97 9.46 -2.22
N SER A 221 15.28 9.26 -2.40
CA SER A 221 15.89 8.68 -3.58
C SER A 221 16.30 7.25 -3.23
N VAL A 222 15.76 6.25 -3.94
CA VAL A 222 15.97 4.84 -3.63
C VAL A 222 16.38 4.11 -4.90
N ARG A 223 17.38 3.25 -4.79
CA ARG A 223 17.77 2.29 -5.82
C ARG A 223 17.57 0.88 -5.29
N VAL A 224 16.86 0.05 -6.05
CA VAL A 224 16.65 -1.37 -5.74
C VAL A 224 17.35 -2.19 -6.81
N THR A 225 18.14 -3.20 -6.39
CA THR A 225 18.86 -4.12 -7.28
C THR A 225 18.18 -5.49 -7.22
N PHE A 226 17.91 -6.06 -8.39
CA PHE A 226 17.46 -7.42 -8.62
C PHE A 226 18.53 -8.22 -9.34
N ALA A 227 18.32 -9.51 -9.59
CA ALA A 227 19.32 -10.34 -10.27
C ALA A 227 19.62 -9.83 -11.69
N GLU A 228 18.56 -9.47 -12.44
CA GLU A 228 18.66 -9.10 -13.84
C GLU A 228 18.08 -7.69 -14.14
N ALA A 229 17.67 -6.95 -13.09
CA ALA A 229 17.07 -5.64 -13.22
C ALA A 229 17.50 -4.67 -12.13
N THR A 230 17.27 -3.39 -12.38
CA THR A 230 17.42 -2.31 -11.38
C THR A 230 16.21 -1.39 -11.40
N ALA A 231 15.92 -0.77 -10.26
CA ALA A 231 14.91 0.29 -10.19
C ALA A 231 15.45 1.54 -9.49
N GLU A 232 15.17 2.72 -10.05
CA GLU A 232 15.50 4.02 -9.49
C GLU A 232 14.19 4.76 -9.16
N ILE A 233 14.04 5.16 -7.91
CA ILE A 233 12.79 5.69 -7.38
C ILE A 233 13.05 7.06 -6.78
N LEU A 234 12.27 8.06 -7.19
CA LEU A 234 12.20 9.37 -6.55
C LEU A 234 10.80 9.59 -5.98
N LEU A 235 10.72 9.76 -4.67
CA LEU A 235 9.50 10.11 -3.96
C LEU A 235 9.68 11.47 -3.29
N THR A 236 8.75 12.40 -3.48
CA THR A 236 8.90 13.69 -2.81
C THR A 236 7.55 14.35 -2.51
N TRP A 237 7.48 15.01 -1.33
CA TRP A 237 6.46 15.97 -0.94
C TRP A 237 6.92 17.42 -1.18
N ALA A 238 8.14 17.60 -1.71
CA ALA A 238 8.77 18.88 -1.97
C ALA A 238 8.67 19.33 -3.44
N SER A 239 7.76 18.74 -4.23
CA SER A 239 7.51 19.12 -5.61
C SER A 239 6.56 20.34 -5.71
N ASP A 240 6.56 21.00 -6.86
CA ASP A 240 5.57 22.02 -7.22
C ASP A 240 4.39 21.46 -8.01
N VAL A 241 4.46 20.18 -8.37
CA VAL A 241 3.42 19.48 -9.12
C VAL A 241 3.00 18.20 -8.40
N ARG A 242 1.75 17.77 -8.66
CA ARG A 242 1.23 16.47 -8.22
C ARG A 242 1.17 15.56 -9.45
N ARG A 243 2.05 14.54 -9.52
CA ARG A 243 2.17 13.65 -10.67
C ARG A 243 2.83 12.33 -10.29
N ASN A 244 2.46 11.25 -10.98
CA ASN A 244 3.27 10.04 -11.08
C ASN A 244 3.82 9.93 -12.50
N TRP A 245 5.05 9.47 -12.61
CA TRP A 245 5.71 9.17 -13.87
C TRP A 245 6.57 7.93 -13.69
N ALA A 246 6.60 7.07 -14.70
CA ALA A 246 7.52 5.95 -14.70
C ALA A 246 7.96 5.61 -16.12
N GLU A 247 9.17 5.07 -16.24
CA GLU A 247 9.68 4.42 -17.43
C GLU A 247 10.06 2.98 -17.08
N VAL A 248 9.56 2.03 -17.87
CA VAL A 248 9.85 0.61 -17.74
C VAL A 248 10.57 0.15 -18.99
N SER A 249 11.86 -0.06 -18.89
CA SER A 249 12.73 -0.50 -19.98
C SER A 249 12.86 -2.03 -19.96
N GLY A 250 12.70 -2.63 -21.12
CA GLY A 250 12.87 -4.05 -21.34
C GLY A 250 13.83 -4.34 -22.49
N THR A 251 14.10 -5.62 -22.73
CA THR A 251 15.03 -6.07 -23.79
C THR A 251 14.54 -5.79 -25.21
N ALA A 252 13.25 -5.45 -25.40
CA ALA A 252 12.64 -5.26 -26.71
C ALA A 252 11.79 -3.99 -26.86
N GLY A 253 11.80 -3.09 -25.88
CA GLY A 253 11.04 -1.84 -25.93
C GLY A 253 10.96 -1.14 -24.58
N VAL A 254 10.20 -0.04 -24.54
CA VAL A 254 10.03 0.80 -23.36
C VAL A 254 8.56 1.14 -23.19
N LEU A 255 8.06 1.05 -21.95
CA LEU A 255 6.77 1.60 -21.56
C LEU A 255 6.98 2.89 -20.75
N GLU A 256 6.30 3.95 -21.12
CA GLU A 256 6.34 5.22 -20.41
C GLU A 256 4.95 5.52 -19.84
N LEU A 257 4.88 5.67 -18.51
CA LEU A 257 3.68 6.00 -17.77
C LEU A 257 3.68 7.49 -17.45
N GLN A 258 2.67 8.21 -17.90
CA GLN A 258 2.52 9.65 -17.71
C GLN A 258 1.21 9.94 -16.96
N ASP A 259 1.12 9.48 -15.72
CA ASP A 259 0.00 9.64 -14.79
C ASP A 259 -1.30 8.93 -15.22
N ASP A 260 -1.92 9.32 -16.35
CA ASP A 260 -3.11 8.69 -16.93
C ASP A 260 -2.91 8.24 -18.39
N THR A 261 -1.73 8.39 -18.94
CA THR A 261 -1.42 8.01 -20.31
C THR A 261 -0.24 7.06 -20.36
N LEU A 262 -0.44 5.89 -20.95
CA LEU A 262 0.58 4.88 -21.16
C LEU A 262 1.05 4.89 -22.61
N VAL A 263 2.36 4.93 -22.82
CA VAL A 263 2.98 4.90 -24.16
C VAL A 263 3.92 3.70 -24.26
N LEU A 264 3.73 2.87 -25.27
CA LEU A 264 4.70 1.84 -25.68
C LEU A 264 5.55 2.43 -26.81
N LYS A 265 6.82 2.67 -26.50
CA LYS A 265 7.83 3.08 -27.52
C LYS A 265 8.37 1.84 -28.18
N GLY A 266 8.28 1.79 -29.48
CA GLY A 266 8.81 0.70 -30.28
C GLY A 266 10.35 0.78 -30.40
N ASP A 267 10.90 -0.22 -31.11
CA ASP A 267 12.32 -0.30 -31.43
C ASP A 267 12.74 0.63 -32.60
N GLY A 268 11.93 1.63 -32.92
CA GLY A 268 12.13 2.57 -34.05
C GLY A 268 11.65 2.05 -35.40
N ARG A 269 11.03 0.85 -35.46
CA ARG A 269 10.52 0.24 -36.71
C ARG A 269 9.04 0.49 -36.95
N GLY A 270 8.33 1.13 -35.99
CA GLY A 270 6.92 1.43 -36.08
C GLY A 270 6.54 2.64 -35.23
N PRO A 271 5.29 3.13 -35.35
CA PRO A 271 4.79 4.22 -34.53
C PRO A 271 4.65 3.77 -33.06
N ASP A 272 4.84 4.72 -32.13
CA ASP A 272 4.50 4.52 -30.74
C ASP A 272 3.00 4.23 -30.58
N LEU A 273 2.66 3.36 -29.64
CA LEU A 273 1.27 3.08 -29.28
C LEU A 273 0.96 3.77 -27.97
N SER A 274 -0.20 4.41 -27.88
CA SER A 274 -0.63 5.14 -26.69
C SER A 274 -2.04 4.73 -26.26
N TRP A 275 -2.24 4.67 -24.94
CA TRP A 275 -3.53 4.36 -24.33
C TRP A 275 -3.84 5.36 -23.21
N PRO A 276 -5.03 5.99 -23.23
CA PRO A 276 -5.54 6.71 -22.07
C PRO A 276 -5.93 5.69 -20.98
N CYS A 277 -5.56 5.96 -19.74
CA CYS A 277 -5.80 5.11 -18.57
C CYS A 277 -6.39 5.94 -17.40
N PRO A 278 -7.51 6.66 -17.58
CA PRO A 278 -8.10 7.43 -16.50
C PRO A 278 -8.75 6.54 -15.44
N PRO A 279 -8.90 7.02 -14.17
CA PRO A 279 -8.37 8.30 -13.70
C PRO A 279 -6.85 8.29 -13.55
N ALA A 280 -6.23 9.47 -13.53
CA ALA A 280 -4.81 9.61 -13.28
C ALA A 280 -4.44 9.03 -11.91
N MET A 281 -3.26 8.41 -11.79
CA MET A 281 -2.78 7.88 -10.50
C MET A 281 -2.64 8.97 -9.44
N SER A 282 -2.40 10.20 -9.84
CA SER A 282 -2.30 11.34 -8.93
C SER A 282 -3.65 12.00 -8.65
N ASP A 283 -4.73 11.59 -9.32
CA ASP A 283 -6.06 12.18 -9.15
C ASP A 283 -6.70 11.67 -7.84
N GLY A 284 -6.74 12.55 -6.86
CA GLY A 284 -7.21 12.20 -5.53
C GLY A 284 -6.20 11.38 -4.69
N SER A 285 -6.69 10.83 -3.58
CA SER A 285 -5.92 9.98 -2.66
C SER A 285 -6.70 8.72 -2.26
N HIS A 286 -7.94 8.59 -2.72
CA HIS A 286 -8.86 7.51 -2.38
C HIS A 286 -9.57 7.06 -3.64
N HIS A 287 -9.58 5.76 -3.88
CA HIS A 287 -10.11 5.15 -5.10
C HIS A 287 -10.96 3.94 -4.70
N PRO A 288 -12.28 4.12 -4.45
CA PRO A 288 -13.18 3.03 -4.03
C PRO A 288 -13.21 1.86 -5.00
N ASP A 289 -13.05 2.13 -6.31
CA ASP A 289 -13.02 1.07 -7.34
C ASP A 289 -11.77 0.20 -7.23
N TRP A 290 -10.61 0.80 -6.90
CA TRP A 290 -9.38 0.04 -6.68
C TRP A 290 -9.46 -0.76 -5.38
N PHE A 291 -10.11 -0.18 -4.35
CA PHE A 291 -10.34 -0.89 -3.10
C PHE A 291 -11.30 -2.08 -3.28
N ASP A 292 -12.37 -1.95 -4.06
CA ASP A 292 -13.29 -3.07 -4.33
C ASP A 292 -12.55 -4.27 -4.93
N ALA A 293 -11.58 -4.03 -5.82
CA ALA A 293 -10.75 -5.11 -6.36
C ALA A 293 -9.84 -5.75 -5.29
N VAL A 294 -9.22 -4.93 -4.39
CA VAL A 294 -8.46 -5.44 -3.23
C VAL A 294 -9.36 -6.27 -2.32
N ALA A 295 -10.54 -5.77 -2.00
CA ALA A 295 -11.53 -6.46 -1.17
C ALA A 295 -11.92 -7.83 -1.79
N GLY A 296 -12.12 -7.88 -3.11
CA GLY A 296 -12.40 -9.11 -3.83
C GLY A 296 -11.28 -10.14 -3.70
N GLN A 297 -10.03 -9.74 -3.83
CA GLN A 297 -8.87 -10.63 -3.66
C GLN A 297 -8.72 -11.11 -2.21
N PHE A 298 -8.87 -10.21 -1.23
CA PHE A 298 -8.89 -10.57 0.19
C PHE A 298 -9.95 -11.63 0.50
N LEU A 299 -11.19 -11.42 0.03
CA LEU A 299 -12.29 -12.34 0.26
C LEU A 299 -12.06 -13.70 -0.43
N ALA A 300 -11.45 -13.71 -1.61
CA ALA A 300 -11.09 -14.96 -2.30
C ALA A 300 -10.09 -15.78 -1.48
N GLU A 301 -9.05 -15.15 -0.90
CA GLU A 301 -8.14 -15.83 0.04
C GLU A 301 -8.85 -16.26 1.32
N ALA A 302 -9.69 -15.40 1.92
CA ALA A 302 -10.38 -15.67 3.17
C ALA A 302 -11.34 -16.86 3.06
N THR A 303 -12.05 -16.99 1.93
CA THR A 303 -12.98 -18.09 1.66
C THR A 303 -12.32 -19.34 1.08
N GLY A 304 -11.02 -19.28 0.72
CA GLY A 304 -10.30 -20.38 0.08
C GLY A 304 -10.58 -20.52 -1.42
N ALA A 305 -11.19 -19.50 -2.04
CA ALA A 305 -11.39 -19.45 -3.50
C ALA A 305 -10.10 -19.10 -4.28
N ALA A 306 -9.10 -18.58 -3.59
CA ALA A 306 -7.76 -18.34 -4.12
C ALA A 306 -6.68 -18.86 -3.14
N PRO A 307 -5.46 -19.18 -3.63
CA PRO A 307 -4.31 -19.50 -2.78
C PRO A 307 -4.00 -18.35 -1.83
N ARG A 308 -3.57 -18.69 -0.62
CA ARG A 308 -3.24 -17.70 0.44
C ARG A 308 -1.77 -17.35 0.45
N GLY A 309 -1.45 -16.11 0.80
CA GLY A 309 -0.13 -15.69 1.22
C GLY A 309 0.68 -14.91 0.16
N GLU A 310 0.23 -14.79 -1.09
CA GLU A 310 0.92 -13.99 -2.09
C GLU A 310 0.99 -12.51 -1.67
N ASN A 311 -0.12 -11.95 -1.21
CA ASN A 311 -0.17 -10.57 -0.73
C ASN A 311 0.73 -10.35 0.51
N LEU A 312 0.72 -11.30 1.46
CA LEU A 312 1.59 -11.22 2.64
C LEU A 312 3.08 -11.33 2.27
N ALA A 313 3.43 -12.13 1.27
CA ALA A 313 4.80 -12.21 0.77
C ALA A 313 5.24 -10.88 0.09
N GLU A 314 4.39 -10.28 -0.74
CA GLU A 314 4.63 -8.93 -1.28
C GLU A 314 4.81 -7.89 -0.15
N ALA A 315 3.94 -7.92 0.85
CA ALA A 315 4.02 -7.03 2.01
C ALA A 315 5.34 -7.21 2.78
N SER A 316 5.78 -8.45 2.95
CA SER A 316 7.04 -8.76 3.63
C SER A 316 8.25 -8.15 2.90
N LEU A 317 8.27 -8.24 1.57
CA LEU A 317 9.29 -7.58 0.75
C LEU A 317 9.22 -6.04 0.86
N CYS A 318 8.02 -5.45 0.94
CA CYS A 318 7.87 -4.01 1.14
C CYS A 318 8.46 -3.55 2.49
N VAL A 319 8.20 -4.30 3.57
CA VAL A 319 8.78 -4.02 4.91
C VAL A 319 10.31 -4.11 4.86
N ALA A 320 10.84 -5.16 4.22
CA ALA A 320 12.28 -5.36 4.08
C ALA A 320 12.95 -4.23 3.28
N LEU A 321 12.35 -3.82 2.16
CA LEU A 321 12.83 -2.71 1.33
C LEU A 321 12.80 -1.39 2.09
N GLU A 322 11.71 -1.07 2.80
CA GLU A 322 11.64 0.15 3.60
C GLU A 322 12.67 0.16 4.72
N HIS A 323 12.80 -0.93 5.46
CA HIS A 323 13.80 -1.07 6.53
C HIS A 323 15.23 -0.92 5.97
N GLY A 324 15.56 -1.64 4.90
CA GLY A 324 16.86 -1.57 4.25
C GLY A 324 17.17 -0.18 3.69
N ALA A 325 16.20 0.50 3.08
CA ALA A 325 16.36 1.87 2.60
C ALA A 325 16.65 2.86 3.73
N ARG A 326 15.95 2.73 4.87
CA ARG A 326 16.23 3.55 6.06
C ARG A 326 17.60 3.27 6.66
N GLN A 327 18.00 1.99 6.71
CA GLN A 327 19.35 1.59 7.13
C GLN A 327 20.41 2.18 6.20
N SER A 328 20.26 2.01 4.89
CA SER A 328 21.15 2.56 3.88
C SER A 328 21.35 4.07 4.05
N SER A 329 20.27 4.82 4.20
CA SER A 329 20.35 6.27 4.38
C SER A 329 21.10 6.66 5.66
N ARG A 330 20.90 5.94 6.78
CA ARG A 330 21.65 6.18 8.03
C ARG A 330 23.14 5.87 7.87
N GLU A 331 23.50 4.95 6.96
CA GLU A 331 24.87 4.54 6.64
C GLU A 331 25.46 5.31 5.45
N GLY A 332 24.94 6.51 5.14
CA GLY A 332 25.46 7.39 4.09
C GLY A 332 25.15 6.93 2.67
N GLY A 333 24.09 6.17 2.45
CA GLY A 333 23.67 5.67 1.15
C GLY A 333 24.32 4.33 0.74
N ARG A 334 24.96 3.64 1.68
CA ARG A 334 25.59 2.33 1.42
C ARG A 334 24.51 1.30 1.06
N GLU A 335 24.85 0.43 0.10
CA GLU A 335 23.97 -0.67 -0.29
C GLU A 335 23.77 -1.68 0.85
N VAL A 336 22.51 -2.05 1.09
CA VAL A 336 22.07 -3.00 2.13
C VAL A 336 21.50 -4.23 1.44
N THR A 337 22.07 -5.41 1.74
CA THR A 337 21.58 -6.71 1.25
C THR A 337 20.34 -7.14 2.00
N LEU A 338 19.33 -7.65 1.27
CA LEU A 338 18.03 -8.05 1.84
C LEU A 338 17.96 -9.54 2.22
N ALA A 339 18.95 -10.36 1.87
CA ALA A 339 18.95 -11.82 2.08
C ALA A 339 18.81 -12.26 3.55
N GLY A 340 19.11 -11.41 4.53
CA GLY A 340 18.96 -11.69 5.96
C GLY A 340 17.69 -11.12 6.59
N VAL A 341 16.88 -10.42 5.82
CA VAL A 341 15.69 -9.71 6.31
C VAL A 341 14.41 -10.53 6.10
N LEU A 342 14.47 -11.54 5.22
CA LEU A 342 13.34 -12.36 4.78
C LEU A 342 13.35 -13.79 5.37
N THR A 343 14.35 -14.12 6.18
CA THR A 343 14.44 -15.40 6.92
C THR A 343 13.96 -15.23 8.36
#